data_4839a91fe8e6814025d1d160aab39899
#
_entry.id   4839a91fe8e6814025d1d160aab39899
#
_cell.length_a   1.000
_cell.length_b   1.000
_cell.length_c   1.000
_cell.angle_alpha   90.00
_cell.angle_beta   90.00
_cell.angle_gamma   90.00
#
_symmetry.space_group_name_H-M   'P 1'
#
loop_
_entity.id
_entity.type
_entity.pdbx_description
1 polymer ?
#
loop_
_entity_poly.entity_id
_entity_poly.type
_entity_poly.pdbx_seq_one_letter_code
_entity_poly.pdbx_strand_id
1 'polypeptide(L)'
;MIRSFVKTIAGVSVALSLMVVGCTGNKGSSYDKLKTSYDSLLMQSDKNQADLNEAIGIINEVESNLSQIADAEHRVQADALKGELNQSQKQQIMDEISLLRQTLQENKQNLAQQQEKLKRSGINIAALNKKIDLLSSQIAEKDQMIQSLQADLESARGMIARQDSLITEQTEKGAVNEATIAIQNKKLQAQDAALHQAYYCFGTLSELKEENIIKGGGLFSKAKVLPEGFNQEYFKQVDTRDLTTIALFAAKAHLRTQHPASSYHFEKDADGNQTLVIDNQQEFWSRSKFLVVEVE
;
A
#
# COMPACT_ATOMS: atom_id res chain seq x y z
N MET A 1 24.16 22.22 -36.48
CA MET A 1 23.80 22.64 -37.84
C MET A 1 23.33 24.11 -37.97
N ILE A 2 23.56 24.95 -36.96
CA ILE A 2 23.02 26.33 -36.90
C ILE A 2 24.02 27.38 -37.44
N ARG A 3 25.30 27.05 -37.59
CA ARG A 3 26.34 28.01 -38.06
C ARG A 3 26.33 28.31 -39.55
N SER A 4 25.51 27.63 -40.37
CA SER A 4 25.48 27.79 -41.82
C SER A 4 24.37 28.72 -42.33
N PHE A 5 23.41 29.12 -41.48
CA PHE A 5 22.24 29.89 -41.88
C PHE A 5 22.43 31.43 -41.86
N VAL A 6 23.47 31.90 -41.16
CA VAL A 6 23.69 33.36 -41.01
C VAL A 6 24.35 34.00 -42.22
N LYS A 7 24.86 33.23 -43.19
CA LYS A 7 25.64 33.77 -44.34
C LYS A 7 24.86 34.07 -45.62
N THR A 8 23.53 33.83 -45.66
CA THR A 8 22.74 33.97 -46.90
C THR A 8 21.71 35.10 -46.89
N ILE A 9 21.71 35.98 -45.89
CA ILE A 9 20.79 37.17 -45.85
C ILE A 9 21.56 38.48 -46.16
N ALA A 10 22.55 38.41 -46.98
CA ALA A 10 23.18 39.60 -47.52
C ALA A 10 22.90 39.66 -49.01
N GLY A 11 21.78 40.24 -49.41
CA GLY A 11 21.53 40.42 -50.82
C GLY A 11 20.10 40.76 -51.24
N VAL A 12 19.44 41.70 -50.55
CA VAL A 12 18.30 42.36 -51.21
C VAL A 12 18.84 43.66 -51.83
N SER A 13 19.35 43.50 -53.02
CA SER A 13 19.69 44.65 -53.86
C SER A 13 18.38 45.25 -54.41
N VAL A 14 17.95 46.36 -53.80
CA VAL A 14 16.90 47.22 -54.37
C VAL A 14 17.49 47.91 -55.55
N ALA A 15 17.16 47.39 -56.76
CA ALA A 15 17.44 48.11 -58.02
C ALA A 15 16.52 49.34 -58.10
N LEU A 16 17.07 50.48 -57.72
CA LEU A 16 16.43 51.78 -57.88
C LEU A 16 16.58 52.26 -59.32
N SER A 17 15.56 52.03 -60.15
CA SER A 17 15.47 52.62 -61.47
C SER A 17 15.16 54.12 -61.37
N LEU A 18 16.19 54.96 -61.54
CA LEU A 18 16.04 56.40 -61.60
C LEU A 18 15.48 56.75 -63.04
N MET A 19 14.20 57.05 -63.12
CA MET A 19 13.64 57.82 -64.18
C MET A 19 13.84 59.32 -63.93
N VAL A 20 14.79 59.89 -64.59
CA VAL A 20 14.96 61.35 -64.61
C VAL A 20 13.96 61.94 -65.57
N VAL A 21 12.83 62.48 -65.14
CA VAL A 21 11.97 63.40 -65.90
C VAL A 21 12.26 64.78 -65.40
N GLY A 22 13.00 65.54 -66.20
CA GLY A 22 13.24 66.94 -65.96
C GLY A 22 11.97 67.76 -66.15
N CYS A 23 11.54 68.48 -65.09
CA CYS A 23 10.66 69.63 -65.24
C CYS A 23 11.05 70.67 -64.15
N THR A 24 11.32 71.84 -64.63
CA THR A 24 11.62 73.07 -63.90
C THR A 24 10.42 73.49 -63.05
N GLY A 25 10.67 73.76 -61.77
CA GLY A 25 9.69 74.42 -60.92
C GLY A 25 9.42 73.67 -59.60
N ASN A 26 10.04 74.17 -58.55
CA ASN A 26 9.87 73.76 -57.10
C ASN A 26 10.79 72.65 -56.62
N LYS A 27 12.09 72.86 -56.71
CA LYS A 27 13.13 71.88 -56.33
C LYS A 27 13.16 71.62 -54.83
N GLY A 28 12.65 72.51 -53.95
CA GLY A 28 12.63 72.33 -52.51
C GLY A 28 11.59 71.29 -52.04
N SER A 29 10.36 71.42 -52.52
CA SER A 29 9.25 70.56 -52.10
C SER A 29 9.41 69.07 -52.55
N SER A 30 10.08 68.84 -53.70
CA SER A 30 10.31 67.48 -54.18
C SER A 30 11.45 66.77 -53.43
N TYR A 31 12.51 67.49 -53.10
CA TYR A 31 13.62 66.97 -52.31
C TYR A 31 13.17 66.63 -50.86
N ASP A 32 12.39 67.54 -50.24
CA ASP A 32 11.88 67.30 -48.88
C ASP A 32 10.94 66.11 -48.84
N LYS A 33 10.09 65.95 -49.81
CA LYS A 33 9.23 64.75 -49.96
C LYS A 33 10.04 63.45 -50.12
N LEU A 34 11.08 63.48 -50.99
CA LEU A 34 11.95 62.33 -51.18
C LEU A 34 12.74 62.00 -49.91
N LYS A 35 13.26 62.99 -49.24
CA LYS A 35 13.95 62.84 -47.95
C LYS A 35 13.03 62.25 -46.89
N THR A 36 11.82 62.78 -46.71
CA THR A 36 10.83 62.25 -45.78
C THR A 36 10.47 60.79 -46.11
N SER A 37 10.29 60.46 -47.40
CA SER A 37 10.02 59.07 -47.83
C SER A 37 11.22 58.14 -47.57
N TYR A 38 12.45 58.62 -47.79
CA TYR A 38 13.66 57.87 -47.47
C TYR A 38 13.82 57.60 -45.99
N ASP A 39 13.67 58.63 -45.16
CA ASP A 39 13.74 58.54 -43.70
C ASP A 39 12.65 57.59 -43.17
N SER A 40 11.43 57.66 -43.71
CA SER A 40 10.34 56.74 -43.40
C SER A 40 10.64 55.29 -43.76
N LEU A 41 11.21 55.05 -44.92
CA LEU A 41 11.64 53.72 -45.38
C LEU A 41 12.78 53.16 -44.53
N LEU A 42 13.73 54.04 -44.13
CA LEU A 42 14.83 53.67 -43.23
C LEU A 42 14.28 53.22 -41.87
N MET A 43 13.41 54.06 -41.27
CA MET A 43 12.75 53.71 -39.98
C MET A 43 11.93 52.41 -40.10
N GLN A 44 11.24 52.18 -41.22
CA GLN A 44 10.49 50.95 -41.42
C GLN A 44 11.44 49.76 -41.58
N SER A 45 12.57 49.89 -42.26
CA SER A 45 13.60 48.87 -42.38
C SER A 45 14.20 48.49 -41.04
N ASP A 46 14.58 49.48 -40.24
CA ASP A 46 15.14 49.28 -38.91
C ASP A 46 14.12 48.57 -37.98
N LYS A 47 12.85 48.99 -38.01
CA LYS A 47 11.77 48.35 -37.30
C LYS A 47 11.57 46.88 -37.74
N ASN A 48 11.53 46.63 -39.06
CA ASN A 48 11.39 45.26 -39.57
C ASN A 48 12.56 44.38 -39.14
N GLN A 49 13.79 44.94 -39.13
CA GLN A 49 14.96 44.18 -38.66
C GLN A 49 14.88 43.87 -37.16
N ALA A 50 14.39 44.80 -36.36
CA ALA A 50 14.17 44.59 -34.92
C ALA A 50 13.09 43.53 -34.69
N ASP A 51 11.94 43.59 -35.39
CA ASP A 51 10.85 42.61 -35.30
C ASP A 51 11.32 41.21 -35.74
N LEU A 52 12.18 41.12 -36.74
CA LEU A 52 12.76 39.86 -37.18
C LEU A 52 13.71 39.23 -36.19
N ASN A 53 14.60 40.06 -35.58
CA ASN A 53 15.55 39.63 -34.58
C ASN A 53 14.81 39.11 -33.33
N GLU A 54 13.77 39.83 -32.90
CA GLU A 54 12.91 39.42 -31.80
C GLU A 54 12.22 38.06 -32.07
N ALA A 55 11.64 37.90 -33.26
CA ALA A 55 11.01 36.65 -33.67
C ALA A 55 11.99 35.47 -33.66
N ILE A 56 13.21 35.66 -34.12
CA ILE A 56 14.27 34.64 -34.09
C ILE A 56 14.63 34.31 -32.61
N GLY A 57 14.74 35.35 -31.78
CA GLY A 57 14.99 35.14 -30.34
C GLY A 57 13.94 34.26 -29.66
N ILE A 58 12.67 34.57 -29.87
CA ILE A 58 11.53 33.79 -29.31
C ILE A 58 11.50 32.38 -29.88
N ILE A 59 11.76 32.19 -31.18
CA ILE A 59 11.82 30.85 -31.77
C ILE A 59 12.91 30.01 -31.10
N ASN A 60 14.10 30.55 -30.88
CA ASN A 60 15.19 29.85 -30.22
C ASN A 60 14.85 29.52 -28.76
N GLU A 61 14.19 30.44 -28.05
CA GLU A 61 13.72 30.24 -26.68
C GLU A 61 12.70 29.10 -26.64
N VAL A 62 11.70 29.11 -27.52
CA VAL A 62 10.69 28.05 -27.60
C VAL A 62 11.33 26.70 -27.93
N GLU A 63 12.31 26.63 -28.85
CA GLU A 63 13.06 25.40 -29.11
C GLU A 63 13.79 24.88 -27.87
N SER A 64 14.44 25.76 -27.16
CA SER A 64 15.13 25.42 -25.90
C SER A 64 14.14 24.87 -24.84
N ASN A 65 13.02 25.57 -24.67
CA ASN A 65 11.98 25.16 -23.73
C ASN A 65 11.37 23.80 -24.12
N LEU A 66 11.11 23.55 -25.40
CA LEU A 66 10.61 22.25 -25.87
C LEU A 66 11.61 21.12 -25.62
N SER A 67 12.91 21.38 -25.74
CA SER A 67 13.94 20.40 -25.38
C SER A 67 13.92 20.07 -23.88
N GLN A 68 13.83 21.12 -23.05
CA GLN A 68 13.73 20.94 -21.59
C GLN A 68 12.46 20.18 -21.18
N ILE A 69 11.33 20.48 -21.86
CA ILE A 69 10.06 19.77 -21.65
C ILE A 69 10.20 18.28 -22.01
N ALA A 70 10.87 17.94 -23.11
CA ALA A 70 11.11 16.56 -23.49
C ALA A 70 11.96 15.81 -22.45
N ASP A 71 13.01 16.44 -21.93
CA ASP A 71 13.85 15.87 -20.89
C ASP A 71 13.08 15.65 -19.56
N ALA A 72 12.26 16.62 -19.18
CA ALA A 72 11.41 16.53 -17.98
C ALA A 72 10.33 15.45 -18.12
N GLU A 73 9.69 15.36 -19.28
CA GLU A 73 8.73 14.32 -19.62
C GLU A 73 9.34 12.91 -19.46
N HIS A 74 10.54 12.69 -19.97
CA HIS A 74 11.25 11.42 -19.80
C HIS A 74 11.54 11.10 -18.33
N ARG A 75 11.91 12.10 -17.53
CA ARG A 75 12.10 11.91 -16.08
C ARG A 75 10.81 11.53 -15.37
N VAL A 76 9.74 12.28 -15.61
CA VAL A 76 8.42 12.03 -15.03
C VAL A 76 7.92 10.62 -15.38
N GLN A 77 8.09 10.21 -16.65
CA GLN A 77 7.72 8.87 -17.11
C GLN A 77 8.55 7.78 -16.41
N ALA A 78 9.86 7.97 -16.30
CA ALA A 78 10.75 7.03 -15.63
C ALA A 78 10.44 6.92 -14.13
N ASP A 79 10.09 8.02 -13.48
CA ASP A 79 9.73 8.03 -12.06
C ASP A 79 8.35 7.41 -11.83
N ALA A 80 7.37 7.66 -12.70
CA ALA A 80 6.06 7.03 -12.63
C ALA A 80 6.12 5.50 -12.78
N LEU A 81 7.07 4.96 -13.54
CA LEU A 81 7.26 3.52 -13.75
C LEU A 81 7.95 2.81 -12.58
N LYS A 82 8.57 3.51 -11.63
CA LYS A 82 9.23 2.91 -10.46
C LYS A 82 8.26 2.30 -9.42
N GLY A 83 6.96 2.42 -9.61
CA GLY A 83 5.91 1.66 -8.92
C GLY A 83 5.63 2.08 -7.47
N GLU A 84 6.63 2.45 -6.68
CA GLU A 84 6.49 2.82 -5.26
C GLU A 84 6.90 4.28 -5.02
N LEU A 85 6.09 5.21 -5.51
CA LEU A 85 6.29 6.63 -5.22
C LEU A 85 5.69 6.96 -3.85
N ASN A 86 6.49 7.56 -2.98
CA ASN A 86 5.97 8.15 -1.75
C ASN A 86 5.15 9.43 -2.04
N GLN A 87 4.40 9.91 -1.04
CA GLN A 87 3.52 11.08 -1.18
C GLN A 87 4.27 12.35 -1.65
N SER A 88 5.51 12.55 -1.18
CA SER A 88 6.33 13.71 -1.55
C SER A 88 6.78 13.64 -3.01
N GLN A 89 7.21 12.47 -3.48
CA GLN A 89 7.60 12.26 -4.88
C GLN A 89 6.42 12.47 -5.84
N LYS A 90 5.23 11.97 -5.47
CA LYS A 90 3.99 12.20 -6.23
C LYS A 90 3.67 13.69 -6.35
N GLN A 91 3.81 14.44 -5.25
CA GLN A 91 3.58 15.89 -5.28
C GLN A 91 4.60 16.60 -6.17
N GLN A 92 5.88 16.24 -6.09
CA GLN A 92 6.94 16.79 -6.96
C GLN A 92 6.64 16.57 -8.45
N ILE A 93 6.20 15.36 -8.82
CA ILE A 93 5.81 15.06 -10.20
C ILE A 93 4.63 15.93 -10.66
N MET A 94 3.62 16.13 -9.81
CA MET A 94 2.47 16.98 -10.14
C MET A 94 2.86 18.44 -10.31
N ASP A 95 3.76 18.94 -9.45
CA ASP A 95 4.29 20.30 -9.54
C ASP A 95 5.12 20.48 -10.82
N GLU A 96 5.94 19.50 -11.19
CA GLU A 96 6.70 19.49 -12.45
C GLU A 96 5.78 19.49 -13.67
N ILE A 97 4.75 18.63 -13.70
CA ILE A 97 3.73 18.61 -14.76
C ILE A 97 3.02 19.98 -14.87
N SER A 98 2.69 20.61 -13.77
CA SER A 98 2.06 21.92 -13.76
C SER A 98 2.96 22.98 -14.37
N LEU A 99 4.25 22.97 -14.04
CA LEU A 99 5.25 23.86 -14.60
C LEU A 99 5.42 23.65 -16.11
N LEU A 100 5.48 22.39 -16.57
CA LEU A 100 5.58 22.04 -18.00
C LEU A 100 4.38 22.58 -18.78
N ARG A 101 3.17 22.46 -18.26
CA ARG A 101 1.96 23.01 -18.89
C ARG A 101 1.99 24.52 -18.97
N GLN A 102 2.43 25.19 -17.90
CA GLN A 102 2.58 26.65 -17.90
C GLN A 102 3.57 27.08 -18.99
N THR A 103 4.74 26.45 -19.08
CA THR A 103 5.77 26.74 -20.09
C THR A 103 5.25 26.52 -21.51
N LEU A 104 4.49 25.43 -21.74
CA LEU A 104 3.86 25.19 -23.06
C LEU A 104 2.85 26.28 -23.42
N GLN A 105 2.05 26.70 -22.46
CA GLN A 105 1.05 27.77 -22.67
C GLN A 105 1.71 29.12 -22.99
N GLU A 106 2.79 29.46 -22.28
CA GLU A 106 3.59 30.66 -22.53
C GLU A 106 4.24 30.61 -23.91
N ASN A 107 4.86 29.49 -24.29
CA ASN A 107 5.44 29.28 -25.61
C ASN A 107 4.40 29.44 -26.73
N LYS A 108 3.20 28.87 -26.54
CA LYS A 108 2.10 28.99 -27.49
C LYS A 108 1.66 30.45 -27.66
N GLN A 109 1.55 31.20 -26.60
CA GLN A 109 1.19 32.61 -26.64
C GLN A 109 2.28 33.44 -27.33
N ASN A 110 3.55 33.20 -26.99
CA ASN A 110 4.68 33.89 -27.56
C ASN A 110 4.76 33.68 -29.07
N LEU A 111 4.62 32.44 -29.55
CA LEU A 111 4.60 32.14 -30.98
C LEU A 111 3.42 32.80 -31.72
N ALA A 112 2.22 32.77 -31.14
CA ALA A 112 1.04 33.39 -31.73
C ALA A 112 1.19 34.92 -31.81
N GLN A 113 1.72 35.57 -30.77
CA GLN A 113 2.01 36.99 -30.77
C GLN A 113 3.05 37.37 -31.81
N GLN A 114 4.13 36.58 -31.93
CA GLN A 114 5.15 36.83 -32.96
C GLN A 114 4.63 36.64 -34.37
N GLN A 115 3.82 35.61 -34.64
CA GLN A 115 3.19 35.40 -35.94
C GLN A 115 2.31 36.59 -36.31
N GLU A 116 1.53 37.09 -35.39
CA GLU A 116 0.68 38.28 -35.63
C GLU A 116 1.51 39.55 -35.83
N LYS A 117 2.59 39.74 -35.07
CA LYS A 117 3.49 40.88 -35.23
C LYS A 117 4.16 40.88 -36.56
N LEU A 118 4.68 39.73 -37.01
CA LEU A 118 5.30 39.60 -38.34
C LEU A 118 4.30 39.87 -39.46
N LYS A 119 3.05 39.40 -39.37
CA LYS A 119 1.99 39.74 -40.30
C LYS A 119 1.72 41.24 -40.40
N ARG A 120 1.61 41.93 -39.27
CA ARG A 120 1.38 43.38 -39.19
C ARG A 120 2.55 44.21 -39.76
N SER A 121 3.76 43.74 -39.53
CA SER A 121 4.98 44.39 -40.08
C SER A 121 5.20 44.09 -41.55
N GLY A 122 4.34 43.27 -42.22
CA GLY A 122 4.47 42.87 -43.59
C GLY A 122 5.67 41.95 -43.88
N ILE A 123 6.25 41.40 -42.82
CA ILE A 123 7.38 40.45 -42.92
C ILE A 123 6.83 39.08 -43.23
N ASN A 124 7.07 38.61 -44.45
CA ASN A 124 6.65 37.26 -44.86
C ASN A 124 7.88 36.44 -45.28
N ILE A 125 8.51 35.79 -44.33
CA ILE A 125 9.63 34.88 -44.56
C ILE A 125 9.12 33.45 -44.46
N ALA A 126 8.99 32.75 -45.57
CA ALA A 126 8.40 31.42 -45.65
C ALA A 126 9.08 30.40 -44.68
N ALA A 127 10.41 30.47 -44.54
CA ALA A 127 11.14 29.61 -43.64
C ALA A 127 10.79 29.87 -42.15
N LEU A 128 10.58 31.14 -41.77
CA LEU A 128 10.21 31.54 -40.43
C LEU A 128 8.78 31.12 -40.09
N ASN A 129 7.84 31.35 -40.99
CA ASN A 129 6.44 30.91 -40.82
C ASN A 129 6.36 29.39 -40.69
N LYS A 130 7.05 28.66 -41.57
CA LYS A 130 7.13 27.19 -41.48
C LYS A 130 7.70 26.70 -40.12
N LYS A 131 8.68 27.41 -39.59
CA LYS A 131 9.27 27.08 -38.28
C LYS A 131 8.29 27.34 -37.14
N ILE A 132 7.56 28.46 -37.18
CA ILE A 132 6.51 28.78 -36.21
C ILE A 132 5.39 27.72 -36.23
N ASP A 133 4.94 27.32 -37.44
CA ASP A 133 3.90 26.30 -37.61
C ASP A 133 4.37 24.94 -37.08
N LEU A 134 5.63 24.55 -37.33
CA LEU A 134 6.23 23.33 -36.82
C LEU A 134 6.29 23.34 -35.28
N LEU A 135 6.78 24.42 -34.66
CA LEU A 135 6.86 24.54 -33.20
C LEU A 135 5.48 24.57 -32.56
N SER A 136 4.50 25.22 -33.22
CA SER A 136 3.11 25.21 -32.75
C SER A 136 2.51 23.81 -32.76
N SER A 137 2.81 22.99 -33.75
CA SER A 137 2.40 21.59 -33.83
C SER A 137 3.07 20.75 -32.73
N GLN A 138 4.37 20.93 -32.49
CA GLN A 138 5.09 20.25 -31.43
C GLN A 138 4.56 20.62 -30.05
N ILE A 139 4.22 21.90 -29.81
CA ILE A 139 3.59 22.34 -28.56
C ILE A 139 2.25 21.64 -28.35
N ALA A 140 1.41 21.53 -29.39
CA ALA A 140 0.11 20.86 -29.29
C ALA A 140 0.26 19.35 -28.98
N GLU A 141 1.24 18.70 -29.60
CA GLU A 141 1.55 17.29 -29.34
C GLU A 141 2.03 17.09 -27.90
N LYS A 142 2.95 17.93 -27.43
CA LYS A 142 3.44 17.87 -26.05
C LYS A 142 2.36 18.17 -25.01
N ASP A 143 1.46 19.11 -25.29
CA ASP A 143 0.30 19.40 -24.40
C ASP A 143 -0.61 18.18 -24.27
N GLN A 144 -0.93 17.48 -25.36
CA GLN A 144 -1.71 16.25 -25.31
C GLN A 144 -1.02 15.15 -24.52
N MET A 145 0.28 14.97 -24.68
CA MET A 145 1.06 13.96 -23.97
C MET A 145 1.09 14.24 -22.45
N ILE A 146 1.30 15.49 -22.07
CA ILE A 146 1.27 15.90 -20.65
C ILE A 146 -0.13 15.74 -20.03
N GLN A 147 -1.19 16.01 -20.79
CA GLN A 147 -2.57 15.75 -20.32
C GLN A 147 -2.81 14.27 -20.10
N SER A 148 -2.35 13.40 -21.00
CA SER A 148 -2.44 11.94 -20.81
C SER A 148 -1.67 11.48 -19.57
N LEU A 149 -0.44 11.95 -19.41
CA LEU A 149 0.38 11.61 -18.25
C LEU A 149 -0.26 12.04 -16.93
N GLN A 150 -0.89 13.22 -16.91
CA GLN A 150 -1.64 13.69 -15.74
C GLN A 150 -2.84 12.78 -15.43
N ALA A 151 -3.60 12.37 -16.44
CA ALA A 151 -4.74 11.47 -16.27
C ALA A 151 -4.30 10.08 -15.74
N ASP A 152 -3.19 9.55 -16.27
CA ASP A 152 -2.63 8.28 -15.83
C ASP A 152 -2.17 8.34 -14.36
N LEU A 153 -1.53 9.44 -13.95
CA LEU A 153 -1.14 9.66 -12.55
C LEU A 153 -2.34 9.76 -11.61
N GLU A 154 -3.39 10.47 -12.00
CA GLU A 154 -4.63 10.55 -11.19
C GLU A 154 -5.33 9.19 -11.08
N SER A 155 -5.36 8.41 -12.16
CA SER A 155 -5.88 7.04 -12.15
C SER A 155 -5.07 6.14 -11.21
N ALA A 156 -3.75 6.20 -11.28
CA ALA A 156 -2.86 5.46 -10.39
C ALA A 156 -3.06 5.84 -8.92
N ARG A 157 -3.22 7.14 -8.61
CA ARG A 157 -3.55 7.62 -7.25
C ARG A 157 -4.87 7.03 -6.73
N GLY A 158 -5.89 7.00 -7.57
CA GLY A 158 -7.19 6.42 -7.21
C GLY A 158 -7.12 4.90 -6.96
N MET A 159 -6.27 4.17 -7.68
CA MET A 159 -6.03 2.75 -7.43
C MET A 159 -5.29 2.52 -6.11
N ILE A 160 -4.22 3.28 -5.83
CA ILE A 160 -3.46 3.18 -4.59
C ILE A 160 -4.35 3.45 -3.38
N ALA A 161 -5.14 4.53 -3.40
CA ALA A 161 -6.06 4.86 -2.30
C ALA A 161 -7.08 3.73 -2.02
N ARG A 162 -7.55 3.05 -3.06
CA ARG A 162 -8.43 1.88 -2.92
C ARG A 162 -7.70 0.68 -2.34
N GLN A 163 -6.46 0.42 -2.77
CA GLN A 163 -5.64 -0.65 -2.22
C GLN A 163 -5.32 -0.43 -0.75
N ASP A 164 -4.94 0.78 -0.35
CA ASP A 164 -4.67 1.14 1.05
C ASP A 164 -5.92 0.93 1.93
N SER A 165 -7.10 1.31 1.43
CA SER A 165 -8.36 1.05 2.13
C SER A 165 -8.63 -0.44 2.31
N LEU A 166 -8.40 -1.26 1.27
CA LEU A 166 -8.56 -2.72 1.34
C LEU A 166 -7.55 -3.37 2.28
N ILE A 167 -6.30 -2.91 2.27
CA ILE A 167 -5.26 -3.40 3.19
C ILE A 167 -5.66 -3.10 4.64
N THR A 168 -6.13 -1.89 4.92
CA THR A 168 -6.62 -1.49 6.24
C THR A 168 -7.76 -2.40 6.70
N GLU A 169 -8.78 -2.59 5.86
CA GLU A 169 -9.92 -3.47 6.15
C GLU A 169 -9.49 -4.92 6.40
N GLN A 170 -8.58 -5.45 5.58
CA GLN A 170 -8.06 -6.80 5.76
C GLN A 170 -7.24 -6.95 7.04
N THR A 171 -6.45 -5.95 7.39
CA THR A 171 -5.66 -5.93 8.63
C THR A 171 -6.57 -5.94 9.86
N GLU A 172 -7.62 -5.12 9.85
CA GLU A 172 -8.62 -5.09 10.93
C GLU A 172 -9.36 -6.44 11.05
N LYS A 173 -9.80 -7.02 9.94
CA LYS A 173 -10.41 -8.36 9.93
C LYS A 173 -9.45 -9.44 10.42
N GLY A 174 -8.17 -9.35 10.03
CA GLY A 174 -7.12 -10.23 10.51
C GLY A 174 -6.98 -10.20 12.02
N ALA A 175 -6.91 -9.02 12.61
CA ALA A 175 -6.82 -8.83 14.05
C ALA A 175 -8.04 -9.39 14.80
N VAL A 176 -9.25 -9.17 14.28
CA VAL A 176 -10.49 -9.74 14.86
C VAL A 176 -10.49 -11.27 14.78
N ASN A 177 -10.04 -11.84 13.67
CA ASN A 177 -9.95 -13.29 13.50
C ASN A 177 -8.93 -13.90 14.48
N GLU A 178 -7.75 -13.30 14.62
CA GLU A 178 -6.74 -13.75 15.58
C GLU A 178 -7.27 -13.73 17.04
N ALA A 179 -7.93 -12.66 17.44
CA ALA A 179 -8.58 -12.57 18.75
C ALA A 179 -9.65 -13.65 18.94
N THR A 180 -10.46 -13.92 17.93
CA THR A 180 -11.49 -14.96 17.94
C THR A 180 -10.87 -16.34 18.09
N ILE A 181 -9.82 -16.64 17.32
CA ILE A 181 -9.07 -17.91 17.38
C ILE A 181 -8.46 -18.09 18.78
N ALA A 182 -7.88 -17.05 19.38
CA ALA A 182 -7.31 -17.10 20.71
C ALA A 182 -8.38 -17.44 21.78
N ILE A 183 -9.56 -16.83 21.68
CA ILE A 183 -10.70 -17.12 22.59
C ILE A 183 -11.18 -18.55 22.40
N GLN A 184 -11.33 -19.00 21.15
CA GLN A 184 -11.76 -20.37 20.84
C GLN A 184 -10.76 -21.42 21.36
N ASN A 185 -9.45 -21.19 21.16
CA ASN A 185 -8.41 -22.09 21.66
C ASN A 185 -8.43 -22.18 23.18
N LYS A 186 -8.58 -21.05 23.89
CA LYS A 186 -8.71 -21.04 25.34
C LYS A 186 -9.94 -21.81 25.82
N LYS A 187 -11.07 -21.67 25.11
CA LYS A 187 -12.30 -22.42 25.42
C LYS A 187 -12.12 -23.91 25.17
N LEU A 188 -11.48 -24.30 24.07
CA LEU A 188 -11.19 -25.69 23.76
C LEU A 188 -10.28 -26.33 24.80
N GLN A 189 -9.21 -25.64 25.23
CA GLN A 189 -8.33 -26.11 26.30
C GLN A 189 -9.07 -26.30 27.63
N ALA A 190 -9.95 -25.35 27.99
CA ALA A 190 -10.75 -25.49 29.19
C ALA A 190 -11.74 -26.65 29.12
N GLN A 191 -12.36 -26.88 27.97
CA GLN A 191 -13.26 -28.02 27.75
C GLN A 191 -12.51 -29.34 27.75
N ASP A 192 -11.34 -29.39 27.10
CA ASP A 192 -10.48 -30.59 27.10
C ASP A 192 -10.04 -30.95 28.52
N ALA A 193 -9.57 -29.98 29.30
CA ALA A 193 -9.22 -30.17 30.69
C ALA A 193 -10.42 -30.69 31.54
N ALA A 194 -11.61 -30.11 31.35
CA ALA A 194 -12.81 -30.54 32.04
C ALA A 194 -13.26 -31.97 31.66
N LEU A 195 -13.12 -32.37 30.42
CA LEU A 195 -13.42 -33.71 29.92
C LEU A 195 -12.49 -34.77 30.54
N HIS A 196 -11.22 -34.42 30.71
CA HIS A 196 -10.21 -35.36 31.23
C HIS A 196 -9.98 -35.22 32.76
N GLN A 197 -10.70 -34.32 33.42
CA GLN A 197 -10.63 -34.16 34.86
C GLN A 197 -11.30 -35.32 35.57
N ALA A 198 -10.58 -35.92 36.52
CA ALA A 198 -11.11 -36.92 37.45
C ALA A 198 -10.55 -36.70 38.84
N TYR A 199 -11.10 -37.38 39.80
CA TYR A 199 -10.77 -37.23 41.21
C TYR A 199 -10.56 -38.59 41.84
N TYR A 200 -9.55 -38.75 42.67
CA TYR A 200 -9.39 -39.97 43.44
C TYR A 200 -9.05 -39.68 44.87
N CYS A 201 -9.47 -40.57 45.73
CA CYS A 201 -9.00 -40.64 47.10
C CYS A 201 -8.84 -42.11 47.52
N PHE A 202 -8.00 -42.33 48.50
CA PHE A 202 -7.92 -43.62 49.22
C PHE A 202 -7.72 -43.38 50.68
N GLY A 203 -8.18 -44.31 51.50
CA GLY A 203 -8.09 -44.28 52.96
C GLY A 203 -8.73 -45.51 53.57
N THR A 204 -8.55 -45.61 54.86
CA THR A 204 -9.24 -46.64 55.66
C THR A 204 -10.74 -46.40 55.70
N LEU A 205 -11.52 -47.43 56.05
CA LEU A 205 -12.97 -47.29 56.21
C LEU A 205 -13.34 -46.19 57.24
N SER A 206 -12.53 -46.02 58.27
CA SER A 206 -12.73 -44.98 59.30
C SER A 206 -12.54 -43.57 58.76
N GLU A 207 -11.42 -43.33 58.06
CA GLU A 207 -11.08 -42.06 57.44
C GLU A 207 -12.12 -41.64 56.39
N LEU A 208 -12.48 -42.59 55.50
CA LEU A 208 -13.49 -42.31 54.47
C LEU A 208 -14.89 -42.01 55.05
N LYS A 209 -15.21 -42.51 56.26
CA LYS A 209 -16.45 -42.16 56.96
C LYS A 209 -16.36 -40.78 57.62
N GLU A 210 -15.23 -40.45 58.25
CA GLU A 210 -14.99 -39.14 58.86
C GLU A 210 -15.12 -38.03 57.86
N GLU A 211 -14.62 -38.25 56.61
CA GLU A 211 -14.68 -37.32 55.54
C GLU A 211 -16.03 -37.33 54.77
N ASN A 212 -17.01 -38.07 55.27
CA ASN A 212 -18.34 -38.24 54.68
C ASN A 212 -18.33 -38.79 53.23
N ILE A 213 -17.30 -39.54 52.85
CA ILE A 213 -17.19 -40.15 51.50
C ILE A 213 -17.98 -41.44 51.42
N ILE A 214 -17.93 -42.22 52.49
CA ILE A 214 -18.62 -43.51 52.59
C ILE A 214 -19.60 -43.50 53.75
N LYS A 215 -20.78 -44.17 53.55
CA LYS A 215 -21.74 -44.42 54.59
C LYS A 215 -22.01 -45.93 54.68
N GLY A 216 -22.18 -46.43 55.89
CA GLY A 216 -22.42 -47.84 56.12
C GLY A 216 -21.12 -48.62 56.39
N GLY A 217 -21.06 -49.93 56.15
CA GLY A 217 -19.88 -50.76 56.39
C GLY A 217 -19.79 -51.29 57.80
N GLY A 218 -20.93 -51.41 58.50
CA GLY A 218 -21.03 -52.15 59.78
C GLY A 218 -21.33 -53.61 59.59
N LEU A 219 -21.45 -54.35 60.68
CA LEU A 219 -21.65 -55.83 60.69
C LEU A 219 -22.78 -56.33 59.75
N PHE A 220 -23.76 -55.50 59.40
CA PHE A 220 -24.93 -55.86 58.61
C PHE A 220 -25.19 -54.98 57.36
N SER A 221 -24.29 -54.05 56.99
CA SER A 221 -24.48 -53.17 55.88
C SER A 221 -23.19 -53.02 55.04
N LYS A 222 -23.33 -53.10 53.69
CA LYS A 222 -22.21 -52.78 52.76
C LYS A 222 -21.94 -51.28 52.76
N ALA A 223 -20.67 -50.90 52.81
CA ALA A 223 -20.28 -49.53 52.65
C ALA A 223 -20.62 -49.02 51.24
N LYS A 224 -21.21 -47.83 51.13
CA LYS A 224 -21.58 -47.18 49.87
C LYS A 224 -21.02 -45.78 49.84
N VAL A 225 -20.46 -45.38 48.70
CA VAL A 225 -20.05 -44.00 48.45
C VAL A 225 -21.29 -43.10 48.40
N LEU A 226 -21.23 -41.97 49.06
CA LEU A 226 -22.32 -40.98 49.04
C LEU A 226 -22.34 -40.24 47.71
N PRO A 227 -23.51 -40.03 47.09
CA PRO A 227 -23.63 -39.32 45.84
C PRO A 227 -23.40 -37.81 45.97
N GLU A 228 -23.67 -37.26 47.15
CA GLU A 228 -23.57 -35.82 47.47
C GLU A 228 -23.14 -35.59 48.94
N GLY A 229 -22.62 -34.40 49.22
CA GLY A 229 -22.29 -33.97 50.58
C GLY A 229 -20.97 -34.50 51.13
N PHE A 230 -20.11 -35.08 50.32
CA PHE A 230 -18.78 -35.55 50.73
C PHE A 230 -17.74 -34.41 50.70
N ASN A 231 -16.67 -34.56 51.46
CA ASN A 231 -15.55 -33.61 51.48
C ASN A 231 -14.77 -33.71 50.18
N GLN A 232 -14.97 -32.73 49.30
CA GLN A 232 -14.26 -32.66 48.01
C GLN A 232 -12.77 -32.36 48.15
N GLU A 233 -12.35 -31.70 49.19
CA GLU A 233 -10.94 -31.35 49.45
C GLU A 233 -10.08 -32.58 49.75
N TYR A 234 -10.71 -33.69 50.16
CA TYR A 234 -10.04 -34.97 50.40
C TYR A 234 -9.67 -35.68 49.07
N PHE A 235 -10.25 -35.25 47.96
CA PHE A 235 -9.97 -35.85 46.68
C PHE A 235 -8.82 -35.11 45.96
N LYS A 236 -7.91 -35.90 45.44
CA LYS A 236 -6.86 -35.39 44.54
C LYS A 236 -7.40 -35.31 43.11
N GLN A 237 -7.33 -34.11 42.52
CA GLN A 237 -7.68 -33.90 41.13
C GLN A 237 -6.55 -34.39 40.24
N VAL A 238 -6.90 -35.05 39.13
CA VAL A 238 -5.96 -35.62 38.16
C VAL A 238 -6.50 -35.49 36.73
N ASP A 239 -5.60 -35.54 35.77
CA ASP A 239 -5.95 -35.79 34.37
C ASP A 239 -6.03 -37.28 34.11
N THR A 240 -7.15 -37.73 33.54
CA THR A 240 -7.39 -39.17 33.25
C THR A 240 -6.39 -39.76 32.26
N ARG A 241 -5.69 -38.93 31.49
CA ARG A 241 -4.69 -39.36 30.52
C ARG A 241 -3.33 -39.67 31.15
N ASP A 242 -3.03 -38.99 32.26
CA ASP A 242 -1.72 -39.06 32.89
C ASP A 242 -1.68 -40.06 34.05
N LEU A 243 -2.84 -40.35 34.64
CA LEU A 243 -2.91 -41.24 35.81
C LEU A 243 -2.96 -42.70 35.36
N THR A 244 -1.86 -43.42 35.48
CA THR A 244 -1.72 -44.82 35.17
C THR A 244 -1.60 -45.72 36.39
N THR A 245 -1.07 -45.19 37.51
CA THR A 245 -0.84 -45.97 38.74
C THR A 245 -1.12 -45.14 39.97
N ILE A 246 -1.60 -45.79 41.04
CA ILE A 246 -1.80 -45.22 42.37
C ILE A 246 -1.21 -46.15 43.41
N ALA A 247 -0.12 -45.71 44.07
CA ALA A 247 0.42 -46.44 45.23
C ALA A 247 -0.50 -46.28 46.43
N LEU A 248 -0.94 -47.37 47.06
CA LEU A 248 -1.98 -47.37 48.10
C LEU A 248 -1.40 -47.55 49.52
N PHE A 249 -0.11 -47.89 49.63
CA PHE A 249 0.62 -48.08 50.89
C PHE A 249 -0.08 -48.98 51.90
N ALA A 250 -0.82 -50.01 51.42
CA ALA A 250 -1.59 -50.93 52.23
C ALA A 250 -1.58 -52.34 51.65
N ALA A 251 -1.71 -53.38 52.46
CA ALA A 251 -1.61 -54.77 52.05
C ALA A 251 -2.86 -55.26 51.29
N LYS A 252 -4.01 -54.58 51.51
CA LYS A 252 -5.25 -54.86 50.80
C LYS A 252 -5.95 -53.57 50.38
N ALA A 253 -6.63 -53.63 49.25
CA ALA A 253 -7.38 -52.51 48.70
C ALA A 253 -8.64 -52.97 47.97
N HIS A 254 -9.70 -52.16 48.06
CA HIS A 254 -10.96 -52.40 47.39
C HIS A 254 -11.52 -51.14 46.80
N LEU A 255 -11.87 -51.19 45.50
CA LEU A 255 -12.58 -50.08 44.85
C LEU A 255 -14.01 -49.97 45.43
N ARG A 256 -14.38 -48.77 45.86
CA ARG A 256 -15.74 -48.46 46.32
C ARG A 256 -16.59 -47.74 45.28
N THR A 257 -15.99 -47.24 44.23
CA THR A 257 -16.65 -46.69 43.03
C THR A 257 -16.70 -47.72 41.92
N GLN A 258 -17.58 -47.48 40.93
CA GLN A 258 -17.79 -48.42 39.83
C GLN A 258 -16.86 -48.13 38.67
N HIS A 259 -15.91 -49.04 38.45
CA HIS A 259 -15.01 -49.01 37.28
C HIS A 259 -15.04 -50.40 36.63
N PRO A 260 -14.94 -50.48 35.29
CA PRO A 260 -14.89 -51.77 34.60
C PRO A 260 -13.71 -52.64 35.06
N ALA A 261 -13.97 -53.87 35.45
CA ALA A 261 -12.93 -54.76 36.01
C ALA A 261 -11.84 -55.13 35.00
N SER A 262 -12.14 -55.01 33.70
CA SER A 262 -11.18 -55.22 32.60
C SER A 262 -10.16 -54.08 32.40
N SER A 263 -10.37 -52.95 33.07
CA SER A 263 -9.59 -51.71 32.83
C SER A 263 -8.53 -51.43 33.89
N TYR A 264 -8.42 -52.28 34.89
CA TYR A 264 -7.43 -52.13 35.99
C TYR A 264 -7.10 -53.47 36.64
N HIS A 265 -5.95 -53.50 37.31
CA HIS A 265 -5.59 -54.57 38.23
C HIS A 265 -4.80 -54.02 39.45
N PHE A 266 -4.57 -54.90 40.43
CA PHE A 266 -3.73 -54.57 41.59
C PHE A 266 -2.43 -55.35 41.47
N GLU A 267 -1.31 -54.64 41.65
CA GLU A 267 0.03 -55.21 41.79
C GLU A 267 0.51 -55.08 43.25
N LYS A 268 1.34 -56.01 43.68
CA LYS A 268 2.02 -55.88 44.98
C LYS A 268 3.46 -55.45 44.78
N ASP A 269 3.88 -54.48 45.58
CA ASP A 269 5.28 -54.10 45.65
C ASP A 269 6.12 -55.06 46.53
N ALA A 270 7.43 -54.83 46.62
CA ALA A 270 8.35 -55.64 47.40
C ALA A 270 8.02 -55.70 48.90
N ASP A 271 7.34 -54.67 49.44
CA ASP A 271 6.93 -54.56 50.83
C ASP A 271 5.52 -55.17 51.11
N GLY A 272 4.88 -55.67 50.06
CA GLY A 272 3.58 -56.31 50.09
C GLY A 272 2.40 -55.33 50.00
N ASN A 273 2.65 -54.05 49.78
CA ASN A 273 1.63 -53.03 49.58
C ASN A 273 1.07 -53.06 48.16
N GLN A 274 -0.20 -52.74 48.05
CA GLN A 274 -0.87 -52.71 46.74
C GLN A 274 -0.68 -51.39 46.00
N THR A 275 -0.50 -51.49 44.71
CA THR A 275 -0.58 -50.43 43.74
C THR A 275 -1.74 -50.70 42.79
N LEU A 276 -2.65 -49.78 42.64
CA LEU A 276 -3.68 -49.84 41.59
C LEU A 276 -3.05 -49.46 40.26
N VAL A 277 -3.11 -50.31 39.27
CA VAL A 277 -2.64 -50.07 37.91
C VAL A 277 -3.86 -49.97 37.01
N ILE A 278 -3.93 -48.88 36.24
CA ILE A 278 -4.99 -48.59 35.26
C ILE A 278 -4.49 -48.98 33.88
N ASP A 279 -4.98 -50.10 33.35
CA ASP A 279 -4.57 -50.68 32.05
C ASP A 279 -5.17 -49.92 30.89
N ASN A 280 -6.42 -49.44 31.04
CA ASN A 280 -7.15 -48.68 30.02
C ASN A 280 -7.85 -47.50 30.66
N GLN A 281 -7.24 -46.33 30.60
CA GLN A 281 -7.74 -45.08 31.22
C GLN A 281 -9.12 -44.70 30.70
N GLN A 282 -9.35 -44.79 29.37
CA GLN A 282 -10.62 -44.42 28.77
C GLN A 282 -11.77 -45.30 29.30
N GLU A 283 -11.55 -46.59 29.37
CA GLU A 283 -12.53 -47.56 29.88
C GLU A 283 -12.71 -47.40 31.38
N PHE A 284 -11.63 -47.23 32.13
CA PHE A 284 -11.63 -47.06 33.60
C PHE A 284 -12.51 -45.88 34.02
N TRP A 285 -12.32 -44.71 33.39
CA TRP A 285 -13.04 -43.48 33.72
C TRP A 285 -14.39 -43.32 33.01
N SER A 286 -14.84 -44.35 32.25
CA SER A 286 -16.08 -44.30 31.46
C SER A 286 -17.36 -44.22 32.31
N ARG A 287 -17.35 -44.80 33.50
CA ARG A 287 -18.52 -44.88 34.37
C ARG A 287 -18.51 -43.89 35.54
N SER A 288 -17.35 -43.49 35.99
CA SER A 288 -17.20 -42.55 37.11
C SER A 288 -15.97 -41.70 36.93
N LYS A 289 -16.07 -40.42 37.17
CA LYS A 289 -14.95 -39.47 37.29
C LYS A 289 -14.39 -39.41 38.71
N PHE A 290 -15.01 -40.13 39.66
CA PHE A 290 -14.53 -40.26 41.02
C PHE A 290 -14.08 -41.68 41.29
N LEU A 291 -12.90 -41.82 41.83
CA LEU A 291 -12.35 -43.10 42.30
C LEU A 291 -12.17 -43.02 43.84
N VAL A 292 -12.79 -43.95 44.53
CA VAL A 292 -12.63 -44.15 45.97
C VAL A 292 -12.09 -45.55 46.22
N VAL A 293 -10.92 -45.63 46.85
CA VAL A 293 -10.29 -46.90 47.21
C VAL A 293 -10.23 -47.01 48.73
N GLU A 294 -10.84 -48.03 49.26
CA GLU A 294 -10.70 -48.38 50.67
C GLU A 294 -9.45 -49.27 50.85
N VAL A 295 -8.63 -48.96 51.81
CA VAL A 295 -7.39 -49.68 52.14
C VAL A 295 -7.43 -50.30 53.54
N GLU A 296 -6.78 -51.47 53.69
CA GLU A 296 -6.69 -52.21 54.97
C GLU A 296 -5.22 -52.60 55.25
#